data_89ccf212c447203bfe609a31af7bde23
#
_entry.id   89ccf212c447203bfe609a31af7bde23
#
_cell.length_a   1.000
_cell.length_b   1.000
_cell.length_c   1.000
_cell.angle_alpha   90.00
_cell.angle_beta   90.00
_cell.angle_gamma   90.00
#
_symmetry.space_group_name_H-M   'P 1'
#
loop_
_entity.id
_entity.type
_entity.pdbx_description
1 polymer ?
#
loop_
_entity_poly.entity_id
_entity_poly.type
_entity_poly.pdbx_seq_one_letter_code
_entity_poly.pdbx_strand_id
1 'polypeptide(L)'
;MSNLSPSAGKRFRIALANEKPLQIVGTINAYMALMAERSGFKALYLSGAGVANASYGLPDLGMTSMNDVLIDAERITAATQVPLLVDIDTGWGGAFNIARTIRAFERGGVAAVHMEDQVAQKRCGHRPNKAVVSITEMVDRIKAAVDARQDEDFVIMARTDALAVEGLGSALERAAAYKEAGADMIFAEAVTELEQYDRFKQVAGVPILANMTEFGKTELFDKEALAAHGVDMVLYPLSATRAANQAALNVYQQLRHDGHQRAVVDTMQTRESLYDFLGYHHYEQTLDRLFTKE
;
A
#
# COMPACT_ATOMS: atom_id res chain seq x y z
N MET A 1 -18.81 28.19 9.05
CA MET A 1 -18.58 26.74 8.88
C MET A 1 -17.08 26.60 8.66
N SER A 2 -16.38 25.97 9.58
CA SER A 2 -14.93 25.74 9.46
C SER A 2 -14.71 24.83 8.26
N ASN A 3 -13.96 25.29 7.25
CA ASN A 3 -13.45 24.46 6.16
C ASN A 3 -12.42 23.47 6.75
N LEU A 4 -12.90 22.43 7.44
CA LEU A 4 -12.04 21.31 7.80
C LEU A 4 -11.65 20.58 6.51
N SER A 5 -10.36 20.40 6.29
CA SER A 5 -9.88 19.57 5.18
C SER A 5 -10.51 18.18 5.29
N PRO A 6 -10.87 17.54 4.15
CA PRO A 6 -11.44 16.21 4.17
C PRO A 6 -10.51 15.21 4.87
N SER A 7 -11.10 14.23 5.58
CA SER A 7 -10.33 13.17 6.23
C SER A 7 -9.49 12.38 5.22
N ALA A 8 -8.50 11.62 5.70
CA ALA A 8 -7.65 10.80 4.83
C ALA A 8 -8.49 9.78 4.05
N GLY A 9 -9.45 9.11 4.71
CA GLY A 9 -10.37 8.19 4.06
C GLY A 9 -11.21 8.88 2.99
N LYS A 10 -11.72 10.07 3.28
CA LYS A 10 -12.46 10.87 2.30
C LYS A 10 -11.62 11.23 1.08
N ARG A 11 -10.35 11.60 1.26
CA ARG A 11 -9.43 11.88 0.14
C ARG A 11 -9.22 10.65 -0.74
N PHE A 12 -9.10 9.44 -0.13
CA PHE A 12 -8.98 8.20 -0.88
C PHE A 12 -10.21 7.92 -1.75
N ARG A 13 -11.42 8.08 -1.17
CA ARG A 13 -12.69 7.90 -1.91
C ARG A 13 -12.85 8.93 -3.03
N ILE A 14 -12.42 10.17 -2.83
CA ILE A 14 -12.39 11.21 -3.87
C ILE A 14 -11.41 10.85 -4.99
N ALA A 15 -10.19 10.37 -4.66
CA ALA A 15 -9.23 9.93 -5.66
C ALA A 15 -9.79 8.80 -6.52
N LEU A 16 -10.41 7.78 -5.89
CA LEU A 16 -11.06 6.67 -6.58
C LEU A 16 -12.23 7.12 -7.49
N ALA A 17 -12.98 8.14 -7.10
CA ALA A 17 -14.07 8.66 -7.92
C ALA A 17 -13.58 9.40 -9.17
N ASN A 18 -12.41 10.06 -9.06
CA ASN A 18 -11.87 10.95 -10.09
C ASN A 18 -10.91 10.24 -11.08
N GLU A 19 -10.29 9.14 -10.69
CA GLU A 19 -9.37 8.37 -11.54
C GLU A 19 -9.84 6.91 -11.65
N LYS A 20 -10.02 6.41 -12.88
CA LYS A 20 -10.56 5.06 -13.15
C LYS A 20 -9.76 4.34 -14.24
N PRO A 21 -9.10 3.25 -13.86
CA PRO A 21 -8.84 2.81 -12.49
C PRO A 21 -7.84 3.73 -11.78
N LEU A 22 -7.97 3.86 -10.46
CA LEU A 22 -7.04 4.63 -9.63
C LEU A 22 -5.69 3.91 -9.59
N GLN A 23 -4.63 4.60 -10.01
CA GLN A 23 -3.27 4.07 -9.89
C GLN A 23 -2.72 4.33 -8.48
N ILE A 24 -2.36 3.26 -7.79
CA ILE A 24 -1.81 3.29 -6.43
C ILE A 24 -0.36 2.80 -6.50
N VAL A 25 0.59 3.59 -6.03
CA VAL A 25 2.01 3.27 -6.10
C VAL A 25 2.63 3.06 -4.73
N GLY A 26 3.47 2.02 -4.61
CA GLY A 26 4.19 1.69 -3.40
C GLY A 26 5.29 2.70 -3.08
N THR A 27 5.29 3.14 -1.82
CA THR A 27 6.31 4.02 -1.23
C THR A 27 6.73 3.45 0.11
N ILE A 28 8.04 3.34 0.36
CA ILE A 28 8.57 2.73 1.60
C ILE A 28 9.06 3.76 2.61
N ASN A 29 9.07 5.04 2.24
CA ASN A 29 9.49 6.14 3.12
C ASN A 29 8.89 7.48 2.65
N ALA A 30 9.03 8.49 3.49
CA ALA A 30 8.51 9.84 3.26
C ALA A 30 9.05 10.46 1.96
N TYR A 31 10.33 10.26 1.62
CA TYR A 31 10.91 10.87 0.43
C TYR A 31 10.36 10.24 -0.87
N MET A 32 10.18 8.91 -0.89
CA MET A 32 9.49 8.25 -2.02
C MET A 32 8.04 8.72 -2.16
N ALA A 33 7.35 8.99 -1.05
CA ALA A 33 6.00 9.54 -1.07
C ALA A 33 5.95 10.92 -1.75
N LEU A 34 6.90 11.82 -1.44
CA LEU A 34 7.02 13.12 -2.11
C LEU A 34 7.30 12.98 -3.62
N MET A 35 8.16 12.03 -4.01
CA MET A 35 8.42 11.76 -5.42
C MET A 35 7.17 11.24 -6.15
N ALA A 36 6.42 10.32 -5.53
CA ALA A 36 5.18 9.80 -6.10
C ALA A 36 4.10 10.89 -6.24
N GLU A 37 3.93 11.75 -5.23
CA GLU A 37 3.02 12.90 -5.28
C GLU A 37 3.36 13.83 -6.45
N ARG A 38 4.63 14.23 -6.59
CA ARG A 38 5.08 15.09 -7.71
C ARG A 38 4.99 14.41 -9.07
N SER A 39 5.04 13.07 -9.11
CA SER A 39 4.79 12.30 -10.33
C SER A 39 3.31 12.24 -10.71
N GLY A 40 2.42 12.78 -9.86
CA GLY A 40 0.99 12.92 -10.14
C GLY A 40 0.10 11.81 -9.58
N PHE A 41 0.65 10.84 -8.84
CA PHE A 41 -0.16 9.80 -8.19
C PHE A 41 -1.11 10.39 -7.16
N LYS A 42 -2.35 9.86 -7.13
CA LYS A 42 -3.44 10.32 -6.27
C LYS A 42 -3.69 9.41 -5.07
N ALA A 43 -3.01 8.27 -5.01
CA ALA A 43 -3.00 7.38 -3.85
C ALA A 43 -1.64 6.67 -3.74
N LEU A 44 -1.23 6.43 -2.50
CA LEU A 44 0.02 5.76 -2.14
C LEU A 44 -0.25 4.43 -1.45
N TYR A 45 0.75 3.58 -1.41
CA TYR A 45 0.70 2.30 -0.73
C TYR A 45 1.95 2.04 0.12
N LEU A 46 1.75 1.55 1.34
CA LEU A 46 2.81 1.01 2.18
C LEU A 46 2.65 -0.51 2.30
N SER A 47 3.58 -1.25 1.70
CA SER A 47 3.63 -2.70 1.74
C SER A 47 4.23 -3.21 3.04
N GLY A 48 3.58 -4.19 3.71
CA GLY A 48 4.18 -4.91 4.83
C GLY A 48 5.49 -5.60 4.45
N ALA A 49 5.54 -6.23 3.25
CA ALA A 49 6.77 -6.75 2.68
C ALA A 49 7.84 -5.68 2.50
N GLY A 50 7.44 -4.48 2.03
CA GLY A 50 8.34 -3.34 1.87
C GLY A 50 8.96 -2.90 3.19
N VAL A 51 8.16 -2.80 4.26
CA VAL A 51 8.63 -2.48 5.61
C VAL A 51 9.59 -3.57 6.12
N ALA A 52 9.21 -4.84 6.03
CA ALA A 52 10.07 -5.95 6.47
C ALA A 52 11.43 -5.92 5.77
N ASN A 53 11.44 -5.76 4.44
CA ASN A 53 12.67 -5.79 3.65
C ASN A 53 13.54 -4.53 3.85
N ALA A 54 12.94 -3.33 3.72
CA ALA A 54 13.70 -2.08 3.66
C ALA A 54 14.04 -1.52 5.03
N SER A 55 13.13 -1.60 6.01
CA SER A 55 13.35 -1.03 7.34
C SER A 55 14.08 -2.00 8.29
N TYR A 56 13.93 -3.33 8.08
CA TYR A 56 14.44 -4.34 9.00
C TYR A 56 15.38 -5.37 8.37
N GLY A 57 15.50 -5.44 7.04
CA GLY A 57 16.29 -6.47 6.35
C GLY A 57 15.74 -7.89 6.54
N LEU A 58 14.43 -8.02 6.80
CA LEU A 58 13.74 -9.26 7.07
C LEU A 58 12.94 -9.75 5.85
N PRO A 59 12.75 -11.07 5.68
CA PRO A 59 11.84 -11.60 4.69
C PRO A 59 10.37 -11.34 5.07
N ASP A 60 9.48 -11.29 4.05
CA ASP A 60 8.03 -11.14 4.22
C ASP A 60 7.37 -12.45 4.68
N LEU A 61 7.40 -12.70 5.99
CA LEU A 61 6.89 -13.91 6.64
C LEU A 61 6.11 -13.61 7.94
N GLY A 62 5.47 -12.45 8.03
CA GLY A 62 4.71 -12.03 9.22
C GLY A 62 5.59 -11.78 10.44
N MET A 63 6.83 -11.30 10.21
CA MET A 63 7.82 -11.06 11.29
C MET A 63 7.74 -9.64 11.86
N THR A 64 7.10 -8.71 11.14
CA THR A 64 6.89 -7.34 11.60
C THR A 64 5.65 -7.23 12.46
N SER A 65 5.67 -6.31 13.41
CA SER A 65 4.55 -5.97 14.27
C SER A 65 3.75 -4.78 13.72
N MET A 66 2.57 -4.54 14.31
CA MET A 66 1.77 -3.33 14.04
C MET A 66 2.61 -2.05 14.18
N ASN A 67 3.42 -1.95 15.24
CA ASN A 67 4.21 -0.73 15.48
C ASN A 67 5.29 -0.52 14.42
N ASP A 68 5.89 -1.58 13.90
CA ASP A 68 6.91 -1.49 12.86
C ASP A 68 6.34 -0.85 11.59
N VAL A 69 5.15 -1.25 11.20
CA VAL A 69 4.47 -0.71 10.00
C VAL A 69 3.89 0.69 10.28
N LEU A 70 3.34 0.92 11.47
CA LEU A 70 2.75 2.20 11.86
C LEU A 70 3.79 3.34 11.85
N ILE A 71 5.00 3.10 12.32
CA ILE A 71 6.09 4.10 12.31
C ILE A 71 6.39 4.60 10.89
N ASP A 72 6.49 3.71 9.92
CA ASP A 72 6.74 4.10 8.53
C ASP A 72 5.50 4.76 7.90
N ALA A 73 4.29 4.29 8.23
CA ALA A 73 3.05 4.92 7.80
C ALA A 73 2.94 6.38 8.29
N GLU A 74 3.21 6.64 9.58
CA GLU A 74 3.17 8.00 10.17
C GLU A 74 4.20 8.93 9.53
N ARG A 75 5.39 8.45 9.18
CA ARG A 75 6.40 9.24 8.45
C ARG A 75 5.92 9.66 7.05
N ILE A 76 5.22 8.75 6.36
CA ILE A 76 4.67 9.02 5.03
C ILE A 76 3.51 10.01 5.14
N THR A 77 2.54 9.78 6.02
CA THR A 77 1.35 10.64 6.18
C THR A 77 1.69 12.04 6.69
N ALA A 78 2.79 12.19 7.45
CA ALA A 78 3.31 13.49 7.86
C ALA A 78 3.95 14.29 6.70
N ALA A 79 4.45 13.61 5.66
CA ALA A 79 5.16 14.26 4.56
C ALA A 79 4.24 14.70 3.42
N THR A 80 3.07 14.08 3.23
CA THR A 80 2.15 14.35 2.11
C THR A 80 0.69 14.25 2.53
N GLN A 81 -0.19 14.93 1.77
CA GLN A 81 -1.64 14.82 1.90
C GLN A 81 -2.25 13.76 0.95
N VAL A 82 -1.45 13.13 0.10
CA VAL A 82 -1.91 12.03 -0.77
C VAL A 82 -2.32 10.84 0.12
N PRO A 83 -3.54 10.32 -0.03
CA PRO A 83 -4.05 9.27 0.84
C PRO A 83 -3.24 7.98 0.73
N LEU A 84 -2.96 7.37 1.89
CA LEU A 84 -2.14 6.17 2.03
C LEU A 84 -3.02 4.94 2.30
N LEU A 85 -2.87 3.89 1.49
CA LEU A 85 -3.34 2.53 1.73
C LEU A 85 -2.20 1.74 2.38
N VAL A 86 -2.48 1.00 3.46
CA VAL A 86 -1.47 0.22 4.20
C VAL A 86 -1.83 -1.25 4.28
N ASP A 87 -0.84 -2.10 4.09
CA ASP A 87 -0.88 -3.53 4.37
C ASP A 87 -0.81 -3.78 5.89
N ILE A 88 -1.85 -4.37 6.46
CA ILE A 88 -1.89 -4.72 7.88
C ILE A 88 -1.82 -6.24 8.10
N ASP A 89 -1.26 -6.98 7.14
CA ASP A 89 -1.15 -8.44 7.19
C ASP A 89 -2.51 -9.09 7.58
N THR A 90 -2.52 -9.87 8.65
CA THR A 90 -3.75 -10.49 9.20
C THR A 90 -4.36 -9.70 10.39
N GLY A 91 -3.90 -8.46 10.62
CA GLY A 91 -4.37 -7.59 11.71
C GLY A 91 -3.62 -7.75 13.04
N TRP A 92 -2.53 -8.53 13.08
CA TRP A 92 -1.63 -8.78 14.23
C TRP A 92 -2.32 -9.32 15.47
N GLY A 93 -3.32 -10.19 15.29
CA GLY A 93 -3.95 -10.95 16.39
C GLY A 93 -5.46 -11.03 16.29
N GLY A 94 -6.12 -11.28 17.41
CA GLY A 94 -7.58 -11.42 17.50
C GLY A 94 -8.34 -10.08 17.44
N ALA A 95 -9.65 -10.12 17.61
CA ALA A 95 -10.56 -8.99 17.43
C ALA A 95 -10.11 -7.69 18.13
N PHE A 96 -9.64 -7.77 19.38
CA PHE A 96 -9.18 -6.59 20.12
C PHE A 96 -7.85 -6.01 19.60
N ASN A 97 -6.96 -6.86 19.06
CA ASN A 97 -5.74 -6.40 18.40
C ASN A 97 -6.09 -5.73 17.07
N ILE A 98 -6.99 -6.31 16.28
CA ILE A 98 -7.50 -5.70 15.04
C ILE A 98 -8.13 -4.34 15.35
N ALA A 99 -8.99 -4.24 16.36
CA ALA A 99 -9.59 -2.97 16.77
C ALA A 99 -8.54 -1.92 17.17
N ARG A 100 -7.49 -2.34 17.90
CA ARG A 100 -6.36 -1.47 18.25
C ARG A 100 -5.60 -1.01 16.99
N THR A 101 -5.36 -1.92 16.06
CA THR A 101 -4.71 -1.65 14.79
C THR A 101 -5.46 -0.59 14.00
N ILE A 102 -6.76 -0.79 13.73
CA ILE A 102 -7.58 0.16 12.98
C ILE A 102 -7.51 1.56 13.58
N ARG A 103 -7.73 1.69 14.89
CA ARG A 103 -7.68 2.98 15.59
C ARG A 103 -6.30 3.63 15.57
N ALA A 104 -5.23 2.83 15.58
CA ALA A 104 -3.87 3.35 15.52
C ALA A 104 -3.54 3.93 14.12
N PHE A 105 -3.86 3.17 13.06
CA PHE A 105 -3.61 3.61 11.69
C PHE A 105 -4.50 4.80 11.30
N GLU A 106 -5.76 4.82 11.73
CA GLU A 106 -6.66 5.95 11.52
C GLU A 106 -6.10 7.24 12.16
N ARG A 107 -5.64 7.18 13.44
CA ARG A 107 -4.97 8.30 14.11
C ARG A 107 -3.65 8.68 13.47
N GLY A 108 -2.92 7.73 12.90
CA GLY A 108 -1.69 7.96 12.14
C GLY A 108 -1.91 8.61 10.77
N GLY A 109 -3.15 9.02 10.44
CA GLY A 109 -3.49 9.70 9.18
C GLY A 109 -3.58 8.79 7.97
N VAL A 110 -3.62 7.48 8.15
CA VAL A 110 -3.83 6.48 7.09
C VAL A 110 -5.25 6.60 6.56
N ALA A 111 -5.44 6.40 5.26
CA ALA A 111 -6.72 6.55 4.59
C ALA A 111 -7.46 5.21 4.41
N ALA A 112 -6.70 4.15 4.25
CA ALA A 112 -7.20 2.82 3.94
C ALA A 112 -6.25 1.75 4.46
N VAL A 113 -6.79 0.60 4.82
CA VAL A 113 -6.00 -0.59 5.14
C VAL A 113 -6.54 -1.78 4.36
N HIS A 114 -5.66 -2.73 4.03
CA HIS A 114 -6.12 -4.06 3.65
C HIS A 114 -5.64 -5.13 4.62
N MET A 115 -6.49 -6.10 4.86
CA MET A 115 -6.26 -7.24 5.73
C MET A 115 -6.54 -8.53 4.97
N GLU A 116 -5.64 -9.51 5.09
CA GLU A 116 -5.72 -10.76 4.33
C GLU A 116 -6.28 -11.94 5.12
N ASP A 117 -6.85 -12.90 4.39
CA ASP A 117 -7.45 -14.13 4.95
C ASP A 117 -6.44 -15.27 5.16
N GLN A 118 -5.14 -14.99 5.14
CA GLN A 118 -4.13 -15.99 5.48
C GLN A 118 -4.12 -16.34 6.98
N VAL A 119 -3.51 -17.48 7.31
CA VAL A 119 -3.15 -17.82 8.69
C VAL A 119 -2.08 -16.85 9.21
N ALA A 120 -1.91 -16.76 10.55
CA ALA A 120 -0.97 -15.84 11.16
C ALA A 120 0.49 -16.02 10.69
N GLN A 121 0.88 -17.25 10.34
CA GLN A 121 2.18 -17.55 9.70
C GLN A 121 2.09 -17.33 8.18
N LYS A 122 1.69 -16.12 7.79
CA LYS A 122 1.46 -15.75 6.40
C LYS A 122 2.70 -15.90 5.52
N ARG A 123 2.48 -15.97 4.21
CA ARG A 123 3.50 -15.94 3.17
C ARG A 123 3.17 -14.87 2.14
N CYS A 124 4.16 -14.40 1.39
CA CYS A 124 3.92 -13.53 0.26
C CYS A 124 2.86 -14.13 -0.69
N GLY A 125 1.90 -13.33 -1.14
CA GLY A 125 0.75 -13.73 -1.97
C GLY A 125 1.10 -14.51 -3.23
N HIS A 126 2.29 -14.32 -3.79
CA HIS A 126 2.78 -15.01 -4.99
C HIS A 126 3.63 -16.26 -4.70
N ARG A 127 3.82 -16.64 -3.43
CA ARG A 127 4.60 -17.83 -3.05
C ARG A 127 3.70 -19.05 -2.88
N PRO A 128 4.25 -20.28 -3.06
CA PRO A 128 3.54 -21.52 -2.81
C PRO A 128 3.29 -21.78 -1.31
N ASN A 129 2.42 -22.75 -1.03
CA ASN A 129 2.13 -23.25 0.31
C ASN A 129 1.55 -22.19 1.26
N LYS A 130 0.75 -21.27 0.73
CA LYS A 130 -0.12 -20.41 1.54
C LYS A 130 -1.23 -21.26 2.17
N ALA A 131 -1.71 -20.83 3.32
CA ALA A 131 -2.92 -21.37 3.95
C ALA A 131 -3.84 -20.20 4.32
N VAL A 132 -5.13 -20.38 4.09
CA VAL A 132 -6.16 -19.40 4.44
C VAL A 132 -6.98 -19.90 5.62
N VAL A 133 -7.50 -18.96 6.40
CA VAL A 133 -8.43 -19.26 7.50
C VAL A 133 -9.83 -19.55 6.94
N SER A 134 -10.74 -20.03 7.77
CA SER A 134 -12.14 -20.20 7.37
C SER A 134 -12.79 -18.87 7.00
N ILE A 135 -13.83 -18.92 6.16
CA ILE A 135 -14.64 -17.73 5.81
C ILE A 135 -15.15 -17.06 7.08
N THR A 136 -15.65 -17.83 8.04
CA THR A 136 -16.20 -17.34 9.31
C THR A 136 -15.14 -16.55 10.10
N GLU A 137 -13.91 -17.08 10.21
CA GLU A 137 -12.84 -16.39 10.92
C GLU A 137 -12.48 -15.05 10.25
N MET A 138 -12.38 -15.02 8.92
CA MET A 138 -12.09 -13.75 8.23
C MET A 138 -13.26 -12.76 8.33
N VAL A 139 -14.50 -13.22 8.26
CA VAL A 139 -15.70 -12.41 8.51
C VAL A 139 -15.64 -11.77 9.89
N ASP A 140 -15.24 -12.51 10.92
CA ASP A 140 -15.11 -11.99 12.29
C ASP A 140 -13.98 -10.95 12.39
N ARG A 141 -12.84 -11.16 11.69
CA ARG A 141 -11.76 -10.16 11.57
C ARG A 141 -12.26 -8.85 10.92
N ILE A 142 -13.01 -8.96 9.82
CA ILE A 142 -13.57 -7.79 9.12
C ILE A 142 -14.57 -7.05 10.01
N LYS A 143 -15.50 -7.75 10.67
CA LYS A 143 -16.44 -7.13 11.62
C LYS A 143 -15.74 -6.39 12.75
N ALA A 144 -14.66 -6.97 13.30
CA ALA A 144 -13.85 -6.30 14.33
C ALA A 144 -13.19 -5.02 13.82
N ALA A 145 -12.74 -5.02 12.56
CA ALA A 145 -12.15 -3.85 11.93
C ALA A 145 -13.21 -2.76 11.65
N VAL A 146 -14.36 -3.13 11.12
CA VAL A 146 -15.48 -2.22 10.83
C VAL A 146 -16.04 -1.59 12.10
N ASP A 147 -16.24 -2.37 13.17
CA ASP A 147 -16.71 -1.87 14.46
C ASP A 147 -15.72 -0.89 15.13
N ALA A 148 -14.42 -1.11 14.91
CA ALA A 148 -13.38 -0.26 15.49
C ALA A 148 -13.21 1.08 14.81
N ARG A 149 -13.64 1.23 13.57
CA ARG A 149 -13.50 2.42 12.72
C ARG A 149 -14.24 3.61 13.33
N GLN A 150 -13.61 4.78 13.33
CA GLN A 150 -14.18 6.04 13.86
C GLN A 150 -14.54 7.03 12.74
N ASP A 151 -13.75 7.09 11.67
CA ASP A 151 -14.05 7.86 10.47
C ASP A 151 -14.82 6.97 9.49
N GLU A 152 -16.06 7.31 9.18
CA GLU A 152 -16.91 6.55 8.24
C GLU A 152 -16.29 6.43 6.84
N ASP A 153 -15.43 7.37 6.45
CA ASP A 153 -14.74 7.37 5.17
C ASP A 153 -13.46 6.51 5.18
N PHE A 154 -12.92 6.12 6.36
CA PHE A 154 -11.76 5.22 6.44
C PHE A 154 -12.08 3.88 5.78
N VAL A 155 -11.20 3.42 4.87
CA VAL A 155 -11.47 2.26 4.03
C VAL A 155 -10.91 0.99 4.66
N ILE A 156 -11.77 -0.03 4.81
CA ILE A 156 -11.41 -1.39 5.18
C ILE A 156 -11.54 -2.28 3.94
N MET A 157 -10.41 -2.68 3.38
CA MET A 157 -10.33 -3.53 2.20
C MET A 157 -10.03 -4.97 2.63
N ALA A 158 -10.85 -5.92 2.22
CA ALA A 158 -10.58 -7.33 2.47
C ALA A 158 -9.77 -7.92 1.31
N ARG A 159 -8.62 -8.51 1.66
CA ARG A 159 -7.79 -9.26 0.71
C ARG A 159 -8.09 -10.75 0.84
N THR A 160 -8.28 -11.44 -0.29
CA THR A 160 -8.35 -12.88 -0.32
C THR A 160 -7.20 -13.48 -1.11
N ASP A 161 -6.52 -14.43 -0.50
CA ASP A 161 -5.47 -15.26 -1.10
C ASP A 161 -6.01 -16.63 -1.57
N ALA A 162 -7.30 -16.86 -1.44
CA ALA A 162 -7.94 -18.16 -1.68
C ALA A 162 -7.89 -18.61 -3.15
N LEU A 163 -7.81 -17.70 -4.12
CA LEU A 163 -7.74 -18.07 -5.55
C LEU A 163 -6.61 -19.08 -5.82
N ALA A 164 -5.44 -18.84 -5.26
CA ALA A 164 -4.27 -19.69 -5.45
C ALA A 164 -4.26 -20.96 -4.55
N VAL A 165 -5.14 -21.04 -3.55
CA VAL A 165 -5.19 -22.12 -2.55
C VAL A 165 -6.41 -23.03 -2.74
N GLU A 166 -7.58 -22.44 -2.97
CA GLU A 166 -8.87 -23.12 -3.01
C GLU A 166 -9.58 -22.99 -4.38
N GLY A 167 -9.04 -22.16 -5.28
CA GLY A 167 -9.57 -21.90 -6.60
C GLY A 167 -10.62 -20.78 -6.65
N LEU A 168 -11.06 -20.46 -7.89
CA LEU A 168 -11.90 -19.29 -8.16
C LEU A 168 -13.26 -19.34 -7.44
N GLY A 169 -13.91 -20.49 -7.39
CA GLY A 169 -15.22 -20.61 -6.74
C GLY A 169 -15.21 -20.18 -5.27
N SER A 170 -14.26 -20.72 -4.51
CA SER A 170 -14.08 -20.34 -3.10
C SER A 170 -13.67 -18.87 -2.93
N ALA A 171 -12.77 -18.36 -3.77
CA ALA A 171 -12.36 -16.96 -3.70
C ALA A 171 -13.54 -15.99 -3.94
N LEU A 172 -14.45 -16.32 -4.85
CA LEU A 172 -15.66 -15.55 -5.11
C LEU A 172 -16.65 -15.61 -3.93
N GLU A 173 -16.87 -16.78 -3.34
CA GLU A 173 -17.70 -16.95 -2.14
C GLU A 173 -17.17 -16.10 -0.99
N ARG A 174 -15.84 -16.11 -0.77
CA ARG A 174 -15.15 -15.29 0.23
C ARG A 174 -15.36 -13.81 -0.04
N ALA A 175 -15.16 -13.34 -1.27
CA ALA A 175 -15.35 -11.93 -1.63
C ALA A 175 -16.78 -11.44 -1.32
N ALA A 176 -17.80 -12.25 -1.63
CA ALA A 176 -19.18 -11.95 -1.27
C ALA A 176 -19.39 -11.87 0.24
N ALA A 177 -18.90 -12.86 1.00
CA ALA A 177 -19.04 -12.90 2.44
C ALA A 177 -18.31 -11.72 3.12
N TYR A 178 -17.15 -11.31 2.60
CA TYR A 178 -16.37 -10.20 3.16
C TYR A 178 -17.07 -8.85 2.93
N LYS A 179 -17.65 -8.66 1.75
CA LYS A 179 -18.49 -7.49 1.47
C LYS A 179 -19.71 -7.45 2.41
N GLU A 180 -20.40 -8.58 2.61
CA GLU A 180 -21.53 -8.64 3.54
C GLU A 180 -21.12 -8.41 5.01
N ALA A 181 -19.86 -8.73 5.36
CA ALA A 181 -19.30 -8.42 6.68
C ALA A 181 -18.94 -6.93 6.87
N GLY A 182 -19.02 -6.11 5.81
CA GLY A 182 -18.80 -4.66 5.84
C GLY A 182 -17.47 -4.21 5.24
N ALA A 183 -16.73 -5.07 4.51
CA ALA A 183 -15.59 -4.61 3.74
C ALA A 183 -16.02 -3.62 2.66
N ASP A 184 -15.32 -2.49 2.57
CA ASP A 184 -15.61 -1.42 1.59
C ASP A 184 -15.16 -1.79 0.18
N MET A 185 -14.09 -2.59 0.07
CA MET A 185 -13.40 -2.94 -1.18
C MET A 185 -12.80 -4.33 -1.09
N ILE A 186 -12.50 -4.94 -2.23
CA ILE A 186 -11.88 -6.26 -2.32
C ILE A 186 -10.53 -6.17 -3.04
N PHE A 187 -9.53 -6.81 -2.45
CA PHE A 187 -8.23 -7.06 -3.05
C PHE A 187 -8.17 -8.54 -3.45
N ALA A 188 -8.25 -8.82 -4.75
CA ALA A 188 -8.17 -10.16 -5.31
C ALA A 188 -6.70 -10.50 -5.60
N GLU A 189 -6.09 -11.35 -4.75
CA GLU A 189 -4.66 -11.67 -4.87
C GLU A 189 -4.39 -12.78 -5.89
N ALA A 190 -3.30 -12.64 -6.65
CA ALA A 190 -2.75 -13.62 -7.58
C ALA A 190 -3.74 -14.06 -8.68
N VAL A 191 -4.57 -13.15 -9.15
CA VAL A 191 -5.42 -13.32 -10.33
C VAL A 191 -4.52 -13.55 -11.56
N THR A 192 -4.85 -14.52 -12.40
CA THR A 192 -4.03 -14.92 -13.55
C THR A 192 -4.68 -14.62 -14.90
N GLU A 193 -5.98 -14.34 -14.92
CA GLU A 193 -6.77 -14.10 -16.13
C GLU A 193 -7.68 -12.89 -15.93
N LEU A 194 -7.81 -12.04 -16.93
CA LEU A 194 -8.59 -10.80 -16.84
C LEU A 194 -10.07 -11.06 -16.50
N GLU A 195 -10.66 -12.10 -17.07
CA GLU A 195 -12.06 -12.50 -16.86
C GLU A 195 -12.37 -12.88 -15.39
N GLN A 196 -11.36 -13.22 -14.61
CA GLN A 196 -11.53 -13.46 -13.18
C GLN A 196 -11.89 -12.18 -12.44
N TYR A 197 -11.35 -11.01 -12.86
CA TYR A 197 -11.74 -9.71 -12.27
C TYR A 197 -13.22 -9.38 -12.52
N ASP A 198 -13.76 -9.67 -13.71
CA ASP A 198 -15.21 -9.52 -14.00
C ASP A 198 -16.06 -10.31 -13.00
N ARG A 199 -15.63 -11.54 -12.69
CA ARG A 199 -16.33 -12.40 -11.74
C ARG A 199 -16.26 -11.83 -10.32
N PHE A 200 -15.09 -11.36 -9.88
CA PHE A 200 -14.97 -10.67 -8.58
C PHE A 200 -15.85 -9.43 -8.53
N LYS A 201 -15.83 -8.59 -9.57
CA LYS A 201 -16.64 -7.38 -9.64
C LYS A 201 -18.14 -7.67 -9.56
N GLN A 202 -18.58 -8.67 -10.31
CA GLN A 202 -19.99 -9.09 -10.33
C GLN A 202 -20.48 -9.59 -8.96
N VAL A 203 -19.67 -10.40 -8.28
CA VAL A 203 -20.06 -11.03 -7.01
C VAL A 203 -19.94 -10.08 -5.84
N ALA A 204 -18.86 -9.31 -5.75
CA ALA A 204 -18.62 -8.40 -4.64
C ALA A 204 -19.46 -7.12 -4.73
N GLY A 205 -19.67 -6.57 -5.93
CA GLY A 205 -20.43 -5.34 -6.15
C GLY A 205 -19.79 -4.08 -5.53
N VAL A 206 -18.54 -4.18 -5.06
CA VAL A 206 -17.72 -3.09 -4.50
C VAL A 206 -16.48 -2.88 -5.37
N PRO A 207 -15.68 -1.82 -5.14
CA PRO A 207 -14.44 -1.61 -5.88
C PRO A 207 -13.44 -2.76 -5.72
N ILE A 208 -12.79 -3.12 -6.84
CA ILE A 208 -11.81 -4.21 -6.93
C ILE A 208 -10.42 -3.64 -7.16
N LEU A 209 -9.44 -4.11 -6.39
CA LEU A 209 -8.03 -3.81 -6.57
C LEU A 209 -7.30 -4.97 -7.25
N ALA A 210 -6.55 -4.66 -8.32
CA ALA A 210 -5.63 -5.56 -9.00
C ALA A 210 -4.18 -5.26 -8.62
N ASN A 211 -3.42 -6.29 -8.27
CA ASN A 211 -2.02 -6.18 -7.86
C ASN A 211 -1.09 -6.48 -9.03
N MET A 212 -0.41 -5.45 -9.56
CA MET A 212 0.54 -5.56 -10.67
C MET A 212 1.98 -5.58 -10.13
N THR A 213 2.34 -6.71 -9.51
CA THR A 213 3.69 -6.90 -8.95
C THR A 213 4.59 -7.65 -9.92
N GLU A 214 5.80 -7.14 -10.11
CA GLU A 214 6.81 -7.77 -10.95
C GLU A 214 7.25 -9.11 -10.35
N PHE A 215 7.57 -10.07 -11.21
CA PHE A 215 8.05 -11.41 -10.85
C PHE A 215 7.02 -12.24 -10.04
N GLY A 216 5.75 -11.83 -10.09
CA GLY A 216 4.63 -12.54 -9.49
C GLY A 216 4.03 -13.61 -10.40
N LYS A 217 2.85 -14.14 -10.01
CA LYS A 217 2.07 -15.11 -10.81
C LYS A 217 1.17 -14.42 -11.85
N THR A 218 0.73 -13.19 -11.53
CA THR A 218 -0.12 -12.37 -12.40
C THR A 218 0.71 -11.81 -13.54
N GLU A 219 0.21 -11.88 -14.77
CA GLU A 219 0.76 -11.15 -15.90
C GLU A 219 0.64 -9.64 -15.65
N LEU A 220 1.61 -8.85 -16.15
CA LEU A 220 1.58 -7.41 -16.01
C LEU A 220 0.60 -6.81 -17.04
N PHE A 221 -0.68 -6.87 -16.72
CA PHE A 221 -1.73 -6.26 -17.54
C PHE A 221 -1.62 -4.74 -17.50
N ASP A 222 -1.93 -4.11 -18.63
CA ASP A 222 -2.02 -2.66 -18.68
C ASP A 222 -3.31 -2.15 -18.00
N LYS A 223 -3.29 -0.85 -17.69
CA LYS A 223 -4.38 -0.19 -16.96
C LYS A 223 -5.71 -0.24 -17.73
N GLU A 224 -5.65 -0.11 -19.04
CA GLU A 224 -6.80 -0.09 -19.92
C GLU A 224 -7.48 -1.47 -19.99
N ALA A 225 -6.69 -2.54 -20.09
CA ALA A 225 -7.21 -3.91 -20.04
C ALA A 225 -7.87 -4.21 -18.69
N LEU A 226 -7.24 -3.83 -17.58
CA LEU A 226 -7.80 -3.99 -16.24
C LEU A 226 -9.11 -3.20 -16.08
N ALA A 227 -9.17 -1.97 -16.58
CA ALA A 227 -10.39 -1.15 -16.56
C ALA A 227 -11.54 -1.81 -17.33
N ALA A 228 -11.25 -2.41 -18.49
CA ALA A 228 -12.26 -3.12 -19.31
C ALA A 228 -12.88 -4.32 -18.59
N HIS A 229 -12.16 -4.89 -17.62
CA HIS A 229 -12.59 -6.04 -16.79
C HIS A 229 -13.03 -5.65 -15.38
N GLY A 230 -13.49 -4.40 -15.19
CA GLY A 230 -14.15 -3.94 -13.96
C GLY A 230 -13.23 -3.68 -12.78
N VAL A 231 -11.91 -3.58 -13.00
CA VAL A 231 -10.94 -3.18 -11.98
C VAL A 231 -11.06 -1.69 -11.70
N ASP A 232 -11.17 -1.32 -10.44
CA ASP A 232 -11.32 0.08 -10.01
C ASP A 232 -9.98 0.69 -9.55
N MET A 233 -9.03 -0.14 -9.11
CA MET A 233 -7.73 0.25 -8.59
C MET A 233 -6.63 -0.66 -9.10
N VAL A 234 -5.50 -0.08 -9.52
CA VAL A 234 -4.30 -0.81 -9.94
C VAL A 234 -3.17 -0.48 -8.99
N LEU A 235 -2.66 -1.50 -8.32
CA LEU A 235 -1.57 -1.37 -7.35
C LEU A 235 -0.23 -1.78 -7.97
N TYR A 236 0.77 -0.90 -7.87
CA TYR A 236 2.19 -1.16 -8.18
C TYR A 236 2.97 -1.16 -6.86
N PRO A 237 3.06 -2.30 -6.13
CA PRO A 237 3.38 -2.30 -4.71
C PRO A 237 4.84 -1.96 -4.40
N LEU A 238 5.80 -2.38 -5.24
CA LEU A 238 7.23 -2.28 -4.95
C LEU A 238 8.09 -1.88 -6.16
N SER A 239 7.53 -1.46 -7.28
CA SER A 239 8.26 -1.17 -8.53
C SER A 239 9.42 -0.18 -8.31
N ALA A 240 9.13 0.98 -7.70
CA ALA A 240 10.14 2.00 -7.41
C ALA A 240 11.20 1.48 -6.41
N THR A 241 10.78 0.71 -5.40
CA THR A 241 11.69 0.13 -4.40
C THR A 241 12.66 -0.87 -5.02
N ARG A 242 12.17 -1.75 -5.90
CA ARG A 242 13.01 -2.72 -6.62
C ARG A 242 14.03 -2.02 -7.52
N ALA A 243 13.60 -0.97 -8.23
CA ALA A 243 14.48 -0.16 -9.05
C ALA A 243 15.56 0.55 -8.21
N ALA A 244 15.18 1.16 -7.08
CA ALA A 244 16.11 1.82 -6.17
C ALA A 244 17.12 0.82 -5.57
N ASN A 245 16.67 -0.37 -5.17
CA ASN A 245 17.55 -1.41 -4.64
C ASN A 245 18.59 -1.86 -5.69
N GLN A 246 18.19 -2.05 -6.94
CA GLN A 246 19.13 -2.42 -8.01
C GLN A 246 20.11 -1.29 -8.30
N ALA A 247 19.64 -0.03 -8.33
CA ALA A 247 20.52 1.13 -8.50
C ALA A 247 21.54 1.24 -7.36
N ALA A 248 21.11 1.09 -6.11
CA ALA A 248 22.01 1.07 -4.95
C ALA A 248 23.06 -0.04 -5.03
N LEU A 249 22.63 -1.26 -5.41
CA LEU A 249 23.55 -2.40 -5.58
C LEU A 249 24.61 -2.12 -6.65
N ASN A 250 24.22 -1.56 -7.77
CA ASN A 250 25.15 -1.17 -8.85
C ASN A 250 26.18 -0.15 -8.35
N VAL A 251 25.75 0.87 -7.61
CA VAL A 251 26.63 1.88 -7.03
C VAL A 251 27.61 1.25 -6.02
N TYR A 252 27.15 0.38 -5.13
CA TYR A 252 28.01 -0.29 -4.15
C TYR A 252 29.08 -1.16 -4.84
N GLN A 253 28.71 -1.92 -5.86
CA GLN A 253 29.64 -2.76 -6.63
C GLN A 253 30.69 -1.89 -7.34
N GLN A 254 30.28 -0.79 -7.97
CA GLN A 254 31.18 0.11 -8.68
C GLN A 254 32.16 0.80 -7.71
N LEU A 255 31.65 1.33 -6.59
CA LEU A 255 32.47 1.93 -5.54
C LEU A 255 33.51 0.94 -4.98
N ARG A 256 33.09 -0.31 -4.76
CA ARG A 256 33.97 -1.36 -4.24
C ARG A 256 35.08 -1.74 -5.23
N HIS A 257 34.74 -1.74 -6.52
CA HIS A 257 35.68 -2.07 -7.60
C HIS A 257 36.67 -0.94 -7.86
N ASP A 258 36.18 0.30 -8.07
CA ASP A 258 36.97 1.43 -8.57
C ASP A 258 37.59 2.29 -7.45
N GLY A 259 37.09 2.18 -6.21
CA GLY A 259 37.49 3.08 -5.11
C GLY A 259 37.00 4.53 -5.27
N HIS A 260 36.11 4.81 -6.24
CA HIS A 260 35.50 6.12 -6.47
C HIS A 260 34.18 5.99 -7.22
N GLN A 261 33.34 7.05 -7.18
CA GLN A 261 32.00 7.06 -7.73
C GLN A 261 31.86 7.67 -9.15
N ARG A 262 32.93 8.07 -9.81
CA ARG A 262 32.91 8.84 -11.07
C ARG A 262 32.07 8.18 -12.18
N ALA A 263 32.11 6.85 -12.28
CA ALA A 263 31.41 6.10 -13.32
C ALA A 263 29.89 6.02 -13.13
N VAL A 264 29.37 6.39 -11.96
CA VAL A 264 27.95 6.27 -11.63
C VAL A 264 27.27 7.61 -11.26
N VAL A 265 28.02 8.72 -11.28
CA VAL A 265 27.50 10.05 -10.91
C VAL A 265 26.29 10.43 -11.76
N ASP A 266 26.33 10.16 -13.07
CA ASP A 266 25.27 10.52 -14.01
C ASP A 266 23.95 9.71 -13.79
N THR A 267 24.01 8.63 -12.99
CA THR A 267 22.83 7.84 -12.63
C THR A 267 22.17 8.33 -11.33
N MET A 268 22.77 9.29 -10.64
CA MET A 268 22.31 9.77 -9.34
C MET A 268 21.39 10.97 -9.48
N GLN A 269 20.41 11.07 -8.57
CA GLN A 269 19.67 12.32 -8.39
C GLN A 269 20.63 13.42 -7.95
N THR A 270 20.54 14.60 -8.59
CA THR A 270 21.37 15.74 -8.23
C THR A 270 20.96 16.33 -6.88
N ARG A 271 21.89 17.05 -6.22
CA ARG A 271 21.60 17.78 -4.99
C ARG A 271 20.53 18.84 -5.20
N GLU A 272 20.55 19.53 -6.33
CA GLU A 272 19.56 20.52 -6.69
C GLU A 272 18.16 19.92 -6.76
N SER A 273 18.00 18.79 -7.49
CA SER A 273 16.74 18.06 -7.56
C SER A 273 16.26 17.60 -6.18
N LEU A 274 17.15 17.07 -5.33
CA LEU A 274 16.81 16.69 -3.95
C LEU A 274 16.29 17.88 -3.15
N TYR A 275 16.97 19.04 -3.23
CA TYR A 275 16.59 20.25 -2.51
C TYR A 275 15.24 20.79 -2.97
N ASP A 276 14.95 20.73 -4.27
CA ASP A 276 13.65 21.10 -4.81
C ASP A 276 12.51 20.21 -4.27
N PHE A 277 12.70 18.86 -4.23
CA PHE A 277 11.72 17.95 -3.63
C PHE A 277 11.45 18.25 -2.15
N LEU A 278 12.50 18.59 -1.39
CA LEU A 278 12.39 18.85 0.04
C LEU A 278 11.94 20.29 0.37
N GLY A 279 11.86 21.19 -0.61
CA GLY A 279 11.58 22.60 -0.39
C GLY A 279 12.69 23.32 0.41
N TYR A 280 13.94 22.85 0.28
CA TYR A 280 15.09 23.25 1.11
C TYR A 280 15.28 24.77 1.21
N HIS A 281 15.16 25.48 0.08
CA HIS A 281 15.35 26.92 0.04
C HIS A 281 14.31 27.71 0.85
N HIS A 282 13.10 27.18 1.00
CA HIS A 282 12.09 27.78 1.87
C HIS A 282 12.50 27.72 3.35
N TYR A 283 13.14 26.63 3.78
CA TYR A 283 13.68 26.52 5.14
C TYR A 283 14.83 27.50 5.37
N GLU A 284 15.77 27.66 4.41
CA GLU A 284 16.85 28.65 4.48
C GLU A 284 16.29 30.07 4.61
N GLN A 285 15.38 30.47 3.73
CA GLN A 285 14.73 31.78 3.78
C GLN A 285 14.01 32.02 5.11
N THR A 286 13.42 31.00 5.69
CA THR A 286 12.76 31.09 6.99
C THR A 286 13.78 31.31 8.10
N LEU A 287 14.91 30.58 8.07
CA LEU A 287 16.02 30.81 9.04
C LEU A 287 16.59 32.22 8.94
N ASP A 288 16.86 32.70 7.72
CA ASP A 288 17.39 34.04 7.48
C ASP A 288 16.45 35.11 8.05
N ARG A 289 15.14 34.98 7.79
CA ARG A 289 14.11 35.89 8.31
C ARG A 289 14.01 35.87 9.85
N LEU A 290 14.11 34.68 10.48
CA LEU A 290 13.95 34.53 11.94
C LEU A 290 15.19 34.95 12.70
N PHE A 291 16.37 34.80 12.12
CA PHE A 291 17.65 35.00 12.79
C PHE A 291 18.52 36.09 12.15
N THR A 292 17.93 36.96 11.32
CA THR A 292 18.63 38.17 10.84
C THR A 292 19.11 38.97 12.08
N LYS A 293 20.42 39.08 12.24
CA LYS A 293 21.00 39.98 13.24
C LYS A 293 20.79 41.39 12.74
N GLU A 294 20.14 42.25 13.55
CA GLU A 294 20.11 43.70 13.35
C GLU A 294 21.51 44.30 13.35
#